data_f1bb28cc34ec64a38edb498ed07ad7a4
#
_entry.id   f1bb28cc34ec64a38edb498ed07ad7a4
#
_cell.length_a   1.000
_cell.length_b   1.000
_cell.length_c   1.000
_cell.angle_alpha   90.00
_cell.angle_beta   90.00
_cell.angle_gamma   90.00
#
_symmetry.space_group_name_H-M   'P 1'
#
loop_
_entity.id
_entity.type
_entity.pdbx_description
1 polymer ?
#
loop_
_entity_poly.entity_id
_entity_poly.type
_entity_poly.pdbx_seq_one_letter_code
_entity_poly.pdbx_strand_id
1 'polypeptide(L)'
;DKQFTPESIGRAMKVDTYLDGTIQQEGGRIRVYVQLVQVSNGEVVWADTIDESESDLIQLQDSISRKVFSGLRIELSSGQKELLARRESTVPEANALYIKARFFWNKRNSENIKKSIELFEQAVEKDPSFALGFVGVADAYQNMSEYGGIDRKLAMEKARAAIIRAIELNSELGEAYCSLGYLQGFYDWDFAA
;
A
#
# COMPACT_ATOMS: atom_id res chain seq x y z
N ASP A 1 23.67 20.70 8.23
CA ASP A 1 22.83 19.64 7.66
C ASP A 1 23.25 18.32 8.27
N LYS A 2 22.40 17.73 9.12
CA LYS A 2 22.64 16.37 9.59
C LYS A 2 22.37 15.45 8.39
N GLN A 3 23.42 14.94 7.78
CA GLN A 3 23.27 13.85 6.81
C GLN A 3 22.72 12.63 7.57
N PHE A 4 21.44 12.34 7.33
CA PHE A 4 20.84 11.10 7.82
C PHE A 4 21.40 9.95 6.96
N THR A 5 22.35 9.22 7.50
CA THR A 5 22.80 7.97 6.87
C THR A 5 21.80 6.84 7.25
N PRO A 6 21.64 5.82 6.41
CA PRO A 6 20.80 4.67 6.73
C PRO A 6 21.13 4.06 8.10
N GLU A 7 22.43 4.00 8.49
CA GLU A 7 22.86 3.51 9.79
C GLU A 7 22.39 4.42 10.93
N SER A 8 22.39 5.74 10.74
CA SER A 8 21.94 6.69 11.75
C SER A 8 20.41 6.57 11.96
N ILE A 9 19.67 6.32 10.89
CA ILE A 9 18.23 6.05 10.92
C ILE A 9 17.98 4.72 11.64
N GLY A 10 18.67 3.66 11.26
CA GLY A 10 18.52 2.34 11.86
C GLY A 10 18.76 2.36 13.37
N ARG A 11 19.79 3.07 13.84
CA ARG A 11 20.07 3.27 15.26
C ARG A 11 18.97 4.06 15.97
N ALA A 12 18.46 5.12 15.34
CA ALA A 12 17.37 5.93 15.88
C ALA A 12 16.07 5.12 16.01
N MET A 13 15.78 4.25 15.06
CA MET A 13 14.62 3.38 15.04
C MET A 13 14.78 2.11 15.90
N LYS A 14 16.00 1.86 16.45
CA LYS A 14 16.33 0.67 17.23
C LYS A 14 16.05 -0.65 16.49
N VAL A 15 16.42 -0.71 15.24
CA VAL A 15 16.35 -1.92 14.41
C VAL A 15 17.75 -2.50 14.21
N ASP A 16 17.84 -3.82 14.07
CA ASP A 16 19.11 -4.52 13.88
C ASP A 16 19.57 -4.52 12.43
N THR A 17 18.60 -4.47 11.50
CA THR A 17 18.83 -4.45 10.06
C THR A 17 17.89 -3.46 9.39
N TYR A 18 18.30 -2.95 8.22
CA TYR A 18 17.44 -2.17 7.34
C TYR A 18 17.53 -2.67 5.91
N LEU A 19 16.43 -2.50 5.17
CA LEU A 19 16.39 -2.76 3.75
C LEU A 19 16.76 -1.48 2.99
N ASP A 20 17.69 -1.59 2.06
CA ASP A 20 18.11 -0.53 1.16
C ASP A 20 18.01 -1.02 -0.29
N GLY A 21 17.92 -0.10 -1.24
CA GLY A 21 17.90 -0.50 -2.62
C GLY A 21 17.87 0.66 -3.60
N THR A 22 18.14 0.33 -4.86
CA THR A 22 18.10 1.26 -5.98
C THR A 22 17.22 0.72 -7.10
N ILE A 23 16.55 1.62 -7.80
CA ILE A 23 15.70 1.30 -8.94
C ILE A 23 16.30 1.95 -10.18
N GLN A 24 16.48 1.15 -11.23
CA GLN A 24 16.87 1.60 -12.55
C GLN A 24 15.76 1.26 -13.54
N GLN A 25 15.42 2.21 -14.38
CA GLN A 25 14.41 2.04 -15.43
C GLN A 25 15.05 2.36 -16.77
N GLU A 26 15.05 1.39 -17.67
CA GLU A 26 15.62 1.53 -19.00
C GLU A 26 14.94 0.58 -19.99
N GLY A 27 14.60 1.10 -21.17
CA GLY A 27 14.09 0.28 -22.28
C GLY A 27 12.81 -0.51 -21.98
N GLY A 28 11.90 0.01 -21.12
CA GLY A 28 10.67 -0.67 -20.72
C GLY A 28 10.88 -1.79 -19.70
N ARG A 29 12.05 -1.84 -19.06
CA ARG A 29 12.38 -2.74 -17.96
C ARG A 29 12.69 -1.96 -16.70
N ILE A 30 12.34 -2.55 -15.56
CA ILE A 30 12.68 -2.06 -14.23
C ILE A 30 13.61 -3.06 -13.58
N ARG A 31 14.78 -2.58 -13.19
CA ARG A 31 15.75 -3.34 -12.40
C ARG A 31 15.81 -2.78 -11.00
N VAL A 32 15.52 -3.61 -10.01
CA VAL A 32 15.60 -3.26 -8.60
C VAL A 32 16.73 -4.04 -7.97
N TYR A 33 17.70 -3.31 -7.43
CA TYR A 33 18.73 -3.87 -6.56
C TYR A 33 18.28 -3.70 -5.12
N VAL A 34 18.22 -4.77 -4.35
CA VAL A 34 17.81 -4.77 -2.94
C VAL A 34 18.88 -5.38 -2.09
N GLN A 35 19.15 -4.79 -0.93
CA GLN A 35 20.10 -5.33 0.05
C GLN A 35 19.57 -5.17 1.47
N LEU A 36 19.89 -6.15 2.32
CA LEU A 36 19.67 -6.09 3.75
C LEU A 36 21.00 -5.80 4.43
N VAL A 37 21.04 -4.72 5.19
CA VAL A 37 22.27 -4.21 5.80
C VAL A 37 22.14 -4.26 7.32
N GLN A 38 23.18 -4.74 8.00
CA GLN A 38 23.25 -4.75 9.44
C GLN A 38 23.61 -3.35 9.98
N VAL A 39 22.80 -2.80 10.88
CA VAL A 39 22.98 -1.45 11.43
C VAL A 39 24.26 -1.29 12.23
N SER A 40 24.70 -2.35 12.91
CA SER A 40 25.83 -2.29 13.84
C SER A 40 27.18 -2.06 13.16
N ASN A 41 27.37 -2.61 11.96
CA ASN A 41 28.67 -2.62 11.24
C ASN A 41 28.58 -2.24 9.76
N GLY A 42 27.37 -2.00 9.22
CA GLY A 42 27.16 -1.69 7.79
C GLY A 42 27.39 -2.89 6.86
N GLU A 43 27.45 -4.10 7.39
CA GLU A 43 27.66 -5.30 6.58
C GLU A 43 26.38 -5.68 5.80
N VAL A 44 26.53 -5.97 4.50
CA VAL A 44 25.46 -6.49 3.67
C VAL A 44 25.28 -7.99 3.96
N VAL A 45 24.21 -8.33 4.69
CA VAL A 45 23.93 -9.72 5.07
C VAL A 45 23.18 -10.48 3.98
N TRP A 46 22.54 -9.77 3.09
CA TRP A 46 21.87 -10.32 1.91
C TRP A 46 21.68 -9.25 0.84
N ALA A 47 21.79 -9.63 -0.42
CA ALA A 47 21.49 -8.78 -1.57
C ALA A 47 20.94 -9.61 -2.73
N ASP A 48 20.06 -9.01 -3.52
CA ASP A 48 19.52 -9.63 -4.73
C ASP A 48 19.16 -8.56 -5.78
N THR A 49 19.00 -9.01 -7.02
CA THR A 49 18.57 -8.16 -8.14
C THR A 49 17.30 -8.72 -8.75
N ILE A 50 16.34 -7.85 -8.99
CA ILE A 50 15.04 -8.16 -9.62
C ILE A 50 14.99 -7.39 -10.92
N ASP A 51 14.65 -8.07 -12.01
CA ASP A 51 14.58 -7.50 -13.35
C ASP A 51 13.25 -7.91 -14.00
N GLU A 52 12.31 -6.96 -14.09
CA GLU A 52 10.95 -7.20 -14.55
C GLU A 52 10.56 -6.19 -15.63
N SER A 53 9.49 -6.50 -16.36
CA SER A 53 8.91 -5.57 -17.34
C SER A 53 8.24 -4.40 -16.62
N GLU A 54 8.39 -3.19 -17.14
CA GLU A 54 7.66 -1.99 -16.66
C GLU A 54 6.15 -2.17 -16.73
N SER A 55 5.65 -2.98 -17.65
CA SER A 55 4.22 -3.28 -17.76
C SER A 55 3.68 -4.19 -16.66
N ASP A 56 4.56 -4.84 -15.89
CA ASP A 56 4.18 -5.82 -14.88
C ASP A 56 4.65 -5.43 -13.47
N LEU A 57 4.12 -4.31 -12.98
CA LEU A 57 4.43 -3.79 -11.65
C LEU A 57 4.02 -4.74 -10.53
N ILE A 58 3.10 -5.66 -10.78
CA ILE A 58 2.62 -6.65 -9.80
C ILE A 58 3.65 -7.75 -9.65
N GLN A 59 4.14 -8.31 -10.75
CA GLN A 59 5.23 -9.29 -10.69
C GLN A 59 6.46 -8.68 -10.03
N LEU A 60 6.75 -7.39 -10.29
CA LEU A 60 7.84 -6.69 -9.63
C LEU A 60 7.63 -6.63 -8.12
N GLN A 61 6.45 -6.23 -7.64
CA GLN A 61 6.12 -6.16 -6.21
C GLN A 61 6.20 -7.53 -5.55
N ASP A 62 5.64 -8.56 -6.18
CA ASP A 62 5.66 -9.93 -5.71
C ASP A 62 7.09 -10.49 -5.67
N SER A 63 7.88 -10.20 -6.69
CA SER A 63 9.27 -10.64 -6.78
C SER A 63 10.13 -9.98 -5.68
N ILE A 64 9.93 -8.67 -5.42
CA ILE A 64 10.59 -7.96 -4.33
C ILE A 64 10.19 -8.61 -3.00
N SER A 65 8.90 -8.75 -2.73
CA SER A 65 8.39 -9.30 -1.47
C SER A 65 8.93 -10.71 -1.21
N ARG A 66 8.82 -11.62 -2.18
CA ARG A 66 9.31 -12.99 -2.06
C ARG A 66 10.81 -13.05 -1.80
N LYS A 67 11.62 -12.26 -2.52
CA LYS A 67 13.06 -12.24 -2.36
C LYS A 67 13.48 -11.65 -1.01
N VAL A 68 12.83 -10.58 -0.56
CA VAL A 68 13.08 -10.00 0.77
C VAL A 68 12.75 -10.99 1.87
N PHE A 69 11.59 -11.66 1.82
CA PHE A 69 11.23 -12.69 2.81
C PHE A 69 12.22 -13.85 2.82
N SER A 70 12.65 -14.29 1.63
CA SER A 70 13.68 -15.33 1.51
C SER A 70 15.02 -14.89 2.11
N GLY A 71 15.43 -13.64 1.84
CA GLY A 71 16.68 -13.05 2.38
C GLY A 71 16.66 -12.91 3.90
N LEU A 72 15.51 -12.56 4.48
CA LEU A 72 15.30 -12.49 5.92
C LEU A 72 15.21 -13.87 6.60
N ARG A 73 15.20 -14.96 5.83
CA ARG A 73 14.95 -16.33 6.31
C ARG A 73 13.66 -16.46 7.13
N ILE A 74 12.67 -15.62 6.82
CA ILE A 74 11.35 -15.66 7.43
C ILE A 74 10.54 -16.73 6.69
N GLU A 75 10.29 -17.84 7.34
CA GLU A 75 9.33 -18.82 6.85
C GLU A 75 7.91 -18.36 7.23
N LEU A 76 7.20 -17.80 6.25
CA LEU A 76 5.77 -17.52 6.42
C LEU A 76 5.01 -18.85 6.55
N SER A 77 4.19 -18.97 7.58
CA SER A 77 3.25 -20.08 7.70
C SER A 77 2.26 -20.07 6.52
N SER A 78 1.66 -21.23 6.22
CA SER A 78 0.64 -21.31 5.16
C SER A 78 -0.50 -20.32 5.35
N GLY A 79 -0.95 -20.09 6.58
CA GLY A 79 -1.97 -19.09 6.91
C GLY A 79 -1.52 -17.65 6.63
N GLN A 80 -0.27 -17.32 6.93
CA GLN A 80 0.28 -15.97 6.61
C GLN A 80 0.41 -15.74 5.10
N LYS A 81 0.80 -16.78 4.34
CA LYS A 81 0.82 -16.70 2.86
C LYS A 81 -0.58 -16.50 2.28
N GLU A 82 -1.56 -17.19 2.84
CA GLU A 82 -2.95 -17.04 2.42
C GLU A 82 -3.54 -15.67 2.76
N LEU A 83 -3.23 -15.12 3.95
CA LEU A 83 -3.59 -13.77 4.34
C LEU A 83 -3.00 -12.71 3.41
N LEU A 84 -1.73 -12.84 3.03
CA LEU A 84 -1.10 -11.93 2.08
C LEU A 84 -1.76 -12.02 0.69
N ALA A 85 -2.04 -13.24 0.22
CA ALA A 85 -2.69 -13.45 -1.07
C ALA A 85 -4.12 -12.88 -1.13
N ARG A 86 -4.85 -12.88 0.00
CA ARG A 86 -6.21 -12.31 0.09
C ARG A 86 -6.25 -10.77 0.04
N ARG A 87 -5.12 -10.09 0.20
CA ARG A 87 -5.04 -8.62 0.18
C ARG A 87 -4.97 -8.05 -1.23
N GLU A 88 -4.55 -8.85 -2.18
CA GLU A 88 -4.37 -8.43 -3.56
C GLU A 88 -5.53 -8.92 -4.44
N SER A 89 -5.77 -8.17 -5.52
CA SER A 89 -6.69 -8.63 -6.54
C SER A 89 -6.06 -9.75 -7.36
N THR A 90 -6.87 -10.73 -7.76
CA THR A 90 -6.44 -11.73 -8.74
C THR A 90 -6.44 -11.19 -10.18
N VAL A 91 -6.97 -9.96 -10.38
CA VAL A 91 -7.02 -9.27 -11.68
C VAL A 91 -5.84 -8.29 -11.77
N PRO A 92 -4.86 -8.55 -12.64
CA PRO A 92 -3.65 -7.72 -12.77
C PRO A 92 -3.93 -6.24 -13.02
N GLU A 93 -4.91 -5.94 -13.88
CA GLU A 93 -5.30 -4.56 -14.18
C GLU A 93 -5.84 -3.82 -12.94
N ALA A 94 -6.61 -4.50 -12.09
CA ALA A 94 -7.14 -3.91 -10.86
C ALA A 94 -6.02 -3.53 -9.89
N ASN A 95 -5.04 -4.41 -9.71
CA ASN A 95 -3.86 -4.12 -8.90
C ASN A 95 -3.03 -2.96 -9.46
N ALA A 96 -2.79 -2.93 -10.78
CA ALA A 96 -2.05 -1.84 -11.42
C ALA A 96 -2.74 -0.47 -11.21
N LEU A 97 -4.07 -0.44 -11.33
CA LEU A 97 -4.88 0.75 -11.05
C LEU A 97 -4.80 1.15 -9.58
N TYR A 98 -4.87 0.19 -8.66
CA TYR A 98 -4.74 0.42 -7.22
C TYR A 98 -3.38 1.02 -6.86
N ILE A 99 -2.28 0.47 -7.36
CA ILE A 99 -0.92 0.99 -7.10
C ILE A 99 -0.80 2.42 -7.63
N LYS A 100 -1.30 2.69 -8.83
CA LYS A 100 -1.33 4.03 -9.43
C LYS A 100 -2.19 4.99 -8.62
N ALA A 101 -3.35 4.54 -8.12
CA ALA A 101 -4.22 5.31 -7.25
C ALA A 101 -3.51 5.69 -5.95
N ARG A 102 -2.82 4.74 -5.30
CA ARG A 102 -2.01 4.99 -4.08
C ARG A 102 -0.91 6.02 -4.31
N PHE A 103 -0.26 6.01 -5.46
CA PHE A 103 0.74 7.01 -5.81
C PHE A 103 0.14 8.43 -5.83
N PHE A 104 -1.04 8.62 -6.45
CA PHE A 104 -1.72 9.91 -6.47
C PHE A 104 -2.25 10.29 -5.08
N TRP A 105 -2.85 9.36 -4.36
CA TRP A 105 -3.36 9.57 -3.01
C TRP A 105 -2.27 10.08 -2.05
N ASN A 106 -1.04 9.59 -2.15
CA ASN A 106 0.09 10.00 -1.32
C ASN A 106 0.55 11.44 -1.56
N LYS A 107 0.18 12.06 -2.68
CA LYS A 107 0.53 13.47 -2.98
C LYS A 107 -0.27 14.50 -2.19
N ARG A 108 -1.35 14.10 -1.52
CA ARG A 108 -2.10 14.89 -0.54
C ARG A 108 -2.51 16.29 -0.99
N ASN A 109 -3.08 16.43 -2.18
CA ASN A 109 -3.72 17.66 -2.66
C ASN A 109 -5.00 17.33 -3.44
N SER A 110 -5.90 18.32 -3.57
CA SER A 110 -7.24 18.13 -4.15
C SER A 110 -7.24 17.46 -5.52
N GLU A 111 -6.38 17.91 -6.43
CA GLU A 111 -6.30 17.36 -7.80
C GLU A 111 -5.88 15.88 -7.79
N ASN A 112 -4.82 15.56 -7.05
CA ASN A 112 -4.31 14.18 -6.99
C ASN A 112 -5.25 13.24 -6.21
N ILE A 113 -5.91 13.73 -5.14
CA ILE A 113 -6.93 12.92 -4.44
C ILE A 113 -8.10 12.62 -5.37
N LYS A 114 -8.59 13.60 -6.16
CA LYS A 114 -9.62 13.37 -7.17
C LYS A 114 -9.19 12.31 -8.18
N LYS A 115 -7.95 12.39 -8.68
CA LYS A 115 -7.39 11.39 -9.58
C LYS A 115 -7.28 10.00 -8.95
N SER A 116 -6.94 9.94 -7.66
CA SER A 116 -6.87 8.67 -6.94
C SER A 116 -8.25 8.02 -6.78
N ILE A 117 -9.33 8.80 -6.54
CA ILE A 117 -10.70 8.29 -6.49
C ILE A 117 -11.05 7.60 -7.81
N GLU A 118 -10.85 8.29 -8.96
CA GLU A 118 -11.14 7.74 -10.28
C GLU A 118 -10.41 6.40 -10.52
N LEU A 119 -9.16 6.30 -10.10
CA LEU A 119 -8.35 5.09 -10.29
C LEU A 119 -8.75 3.96 -9.33
N PHE A 120 -9.08 4.26 -8.07
CA PHE A 120 -9.59 3.26 -7.14
C PHE A 120 -10.95 2.73 -7.55
N GLU A 121 -11.86 3.60 -8.03
CA GLU A 121 -13.16 3.19 -8.55
C GLU A 121 -13.00 2.27 -9.77
N GLN A 122 -12.10 2.60 -10.70
CA GLN A 122 -11.78 1.73 -11.82
C GLN A 122 -11.19 0.38 -11.36
N ALA A 123 -10.36 0.37 -10.32
CA ALA A 123 -9.79 -0.88 -9.78
C ALA A 123 -10.88 -1.82 -9.27
N VAL A 124 -11.85 -1.31 -8.48
CA VAL A 124 -12.95 -2.12 -7.95
C VAL A 124 -14.02 -2.46 -8.99
N GLU A 125 -14.10 -1.68 -10.07
CA GLU A 125 -14.92 -2.02 -11.25
C GLU A 125 -14.31 -3.21 -12.02
N LYS A 126 -12.98 -3.25 -12.16
CA LYS A 126 -12.26 -4.37 -12.77
C LYS A 126 -12.31 -5.64 -11.93
N ASP A 127 -12.24 -5.52 -10.62
CA ASP A 127 -12.38 -6.61 -9.69
C ASP A 127 -13.31 -6.25 -8.51
N PRO A 128 -14.59 -6.57 -8.61
CA PRO A 128 -15.56 -6.34 -7.53
C PRO A 128 -15.32 -7.15 -6.25
N SER A 129 -14.37 -8.06 -6.24
CA SER A 129 -13.95 -8.83 -5.06
C SER A 129 -12.72 -8.27 -4.35
N PHE A 130 -12.13 -7.19 -4.88
CA PHE A 130 -10.92 -6.58 -4.37
C PHE A 130 -11.18 -5.74 -3.10
N ALA A 131 -11.20 -6.39 -1.94
CA ALA A 131 -11.50 -5.74 -0.65
C ALA A 131 -10.59 -4.53 -0.37
N LEU A 132 -9.27 -4.65 -0.58
CA LEU A 132 -8.33 -3.55 -0.35
C LEU A 132 -8.55 -2.39 -1.34
N GLY A 133 -9.05 -2.66 -2.54
CA GLY A 133 -9.45 -1.65 -3.50
C GLY A 133 -10.58 -0.77 -2.95
N PHE A 134 -11.58 -1.36 -2.31
CA PHE A 134 -12.66 -0.62 -1.65
C PHE A 134 -12.18 0.21 -0.46
N VAL A 135 -11.19 -0.27 0.31
CA VAL A 135 -10.53 0.56 1.33
C VAL A 135 -9.88 1.79 0.68
N GLY A 136 -9.19 1.61 -0.45
CA GLY A 136 -8.61 2.72 -1.20
C GLY A 136 -9.64 3.75 -1.63
N VAL A 137 -10.81 3.32 -2.12
CA VAL A 137 -11.96 4.21 -2.43
C VAL A 137 -12.38 5.00 -1.20
N ALA A 138 -12.56 4.32 -0.05
CA ALA A 138 -12.97 4.96 1.19
C ALA A 138 -11.97 6.01 1.66
N ASP A 139 -10.69 5.65 1.75
CA ASP A 139 -9.61 6.55 2.16
C ASP A 139 -9.53 7.80 1.27
N ALA A 140 -9.72 7.62 -0.03
CA ALA A 140 -9.66 8.73 -0.98
C ALA A 140 -10.86 9.68 -0.81
N TYR A 141 -12.07 9.18 -0.58
CA TYR A 141 -13.24 10.02 -0.28
C TYR A 141 -13.12 10.72 1.07
N GLN A 142 -12.62 10.07 2.11
CA GLN A 142 -12.35 10.71 3.40
C GLN A 142 -11.40 11.89 3.25
N ASN A 143 -10.29 11.70 2.54
CA ASN A 143 -9.33 12.79 2.28
C ASN A 143 -9.93 13.88 1.39
N MET A 144 -10.75 13.55 0.38
CA MET A 144 -11.37 14.54 -0.51
C MET A 144 -12.28 15.50 0.24
N SER A 145 -12.91 15.07 1.32
CA SER A 145 -13.70 15.94 2.18
C SER A 145 -12.89 17.01 2.89
N GLU A 146 -11.60 16.75 3.14
CA GLU A 146 -10.68 17.68 3.81
C GLU A 146 -10.09 18.69 2.82
N TYR A 147 -9.76 18.23 1.60
CA TYR A 147 -9.13 19.09 0.57
C TYR A 147 -10.14 19.92 -0.26
N GLY A 148 -11.45 19.73 -0.05
CA GLY A 148 -12.49 20.39 -0.82
C GLY A 148 -12.68 19.78 -2.22
N GLY A 149 -13.81 20.06 -2.83
CA GLY A 149 -14.14 19.58 -4.19
C GLY A 149 -15.29 18.58 -4.23
N ILE A 150 -15.77 18.13 -3.07
CA ILE A 150 -17.01 17.36 -2.92
C ILE A 150 -17.68 17.75 -1.60
N ASP A 151 -19.00 17.68 -1.56
CA ASP A 151 -19.76 17.83 -0.31
C ASP A 151 -19.31 16.78 0.71
N ARG A 152 -19.05 17.24 1.94
CA ARG A 152 -18.52 16.38 3.01
C ARG A 152 -19.44 15.22 3.33
N LYS A 153 -20.75 15.46 3.38
CA LYS A 153 -21.72 14.42 3.68
C LYS A 153 -21.71 13.35 2.59
N LEU A 154 -21.75 13.77 1.33
CA LEU A 154 -21.67 12.84 0.19
C LEU A 154 -20.37 12.04 0.18
N ALA A 155 -19.23 12.67 0.48
CA ALA A 155 -17.95 11.98 0.55
C ALA A 155 -17.96 10.89 1.63
N MET A 156 -18.50 11.20 2.82
CA MET A 156 -18.56 10.24 3.93
C MET A 156 -19.56 9.11 3.67
N GLU A 157 -20.69 9.40 3.01
CA GLU A 157 -21.64 8.36 2.59
C GLU A 157 -20.97 7.37 1.62
N LYS A 158 -20.22 7.86 0.65
CA LYS A 158 -19.45 7.01 -0.28
C LYS A 158 -18.33 6.23 0.41
N ALA A 159 -17.59 6.88 1.31
CA ALA A 159 -16.57 6.21 2.10
C ALA A 159 -17.17 5.07 2.94
N ARG A 160 -18.26 5.32 3.63
CA ARG A 160 -18.96 4.31 4.45
C ARG A 160 -19.41 3.11 3.62
N ALA A 161 -20.02 3.35 2.46
CA ALA A 161 -20.46 2.27 1.58
C ALA A 161 -19.28 1.41 1.12
N ALA A 162 -18.16 2.03 0.79
CA ALA A 162 -16.94 1.33 0.37
C ALA A 162 -16.33 0.52 1.54
N ILE A 163 -16.29 1.07 2.76
CA ILE A 163 -15.79 0.35 3.96
C ILE A 163 -16.65 -0.88 4.24
N ILE A 164 -17.98 -0.74 4.24
CA ILE A 164 -18.88 -1.85 4.47
C ILE A 164 -18.63 -2.95 3.44
N ARG A 165 -18.49 -2.57 2.17
CA ARG A 165 -18.20 -3.53 1.10
C ARG A 165 -16.86 -4.23 1.29
N ALA A 166 -15.83 -3.52 1.73
CA ALA A 166 -14.52 -4.11 2.03
C ALA A 166 -14.62 -5.16 3.16
N ILE A 167 -15.35 -4.86 4.23
CA ILE A 167 -15.56 -5.77 5.38
C ILE A 167 -16.37 -7.01 4.96
N GLU A 168 -17.40 -6.83 4.12
CA GLU A 168 -18.19 -7.96 3.58
C GLU A 168 -17.31 -8.92 2.76
N LEU A 169 -16.37 -8.39 1.97
CA LEU A 169 -15.45 -9.17 1.14
C LEU A 169 -14.34 -9.84 1.97
N ASN A 170 -13.84 -9.16 2.98
CA ASN A 170 -12.81 -9.67 3.87
C ASN A 170 -12.97 -9.09 5.28
N SER A 171 -13.63 -9.84 6.15
CA SER A 171 -13.88 -9.44 7.55
C SER A 171 -12.63 -9.41 8.44
N GLU A 172 -11.49 -9.88 7.95
CA GLU A 172 -10.21 -9.86 8.67
C GLU A 172 -9.28 -8.71 8.19
N LEU A 173 -9.76 -7.86 7.25
CA LEU A 173 -8.97 -6.78 6.68
C LEU A 173 -8.85 -5.61 7.65
N GLY A 174 -7.75 -5.55 8.42
CA GLY A 174 -7.51 -4.52 9.43
C GLY A 174 -7.58 -3.09 8.89
N GLU A 175 -7.18 -2.86 7.63
CA GLU A 175 -7.25 -1.57 6.96
C GLU A 175 -8.71 -1.06 6.84
N ALA A 176 -9.66 -1.95 6.61
CA ALA A 176 -11.08 -1.57 6.54
C ALA A 176 -11.58 -1.07 7.89
N TYR A 177 -11.16 -1.71 8.98
CA TYR A 177 -11.52 -1.28 10.35
C TYR A 177 -10.80 0.01 10.75
N CYS A 178 -9.56 0.24 10.30
CA CYS A 178 -8.88 1.52 10.49
C CYS A 178 -9.64 2.67 9.80
N SER A 179 -10.06 2.48 8.55
CA SER A 179 -10.86 3.46 7.81
C SER A 179 -12.24 3.68 8.44
N LEU A 180 -12.85 2.62 8.98
CA LEU A 180 -14.12 2.71 9.72
C LEU A 180 -13.95 3.54 11.01
N GLY A 181 -12.93 3.24 11.81
CA GLY A 181 -12.64 3.97 13.03
C GLY A 181 -12.37 5.45 12.79
N TYR A 182 -11.65 5.78 11.70
CA TYR A 182 -11.48 7.17 11.28
C TYR A 182 -12.83 7.85 10.99
N LEU A 183 -13.70 7.20 10.23
CA LEU A 183 -15.02 7.74 9.89
C LEU A 183 -15.89 7.94 11.14
N GLN A 184 -15.95 6.96 12.03
CA GLN A 184 -16.72 7.04 13.27
C GLN A 184 -16.17 8.12 14.22
N GLY A 185 -14.86 8.18 14.44
CA GLY A 185 -14.25 9.13 15.35
C GLY A 185 -14.27 10.58 14.86
N PHE A 186 -14.04 10.83 13.56
CA PHE A 186 -13.86 12.19 13.03
C PHE A 186 -15.08 12.75 12.32
N TYR A 187 -16.02 11.90 11.90
CA TYR A 187 -17.22 12.36 11.23
C TYR A 187 -18.49 12.13 12.06
N ASP A 188 -18.69 10.92 12.58
CA ASP A 188 -19.88 10.60 13.38
C ASP A 188 -19.75 11.05 14.83
N TRP A 189 -18.52 11.36 15.31
CA TRP A 189 -18.22 11.65 16.71
C TRP A 189 -18.61 10.51 17.67
N ASP A 190 -18.59 9.26 17.15
CA ASP A 190 -18.87 8.06 17.92
C ASP A 190 -17.55 7.44 18.41
N PHE A 191 -17.19 7.76 19.65
CA PHE A 191 -15.98 7.25 20.31
C PHE A 191 -16.24 5.97 21.14
N ALA A 192 -17.46 5.44 21.13
CA ALA A 192 -17.85 4.25 21.89
C ALA A 192 -18.00 2.99 21.03
N ALA A 193 -17.85 3.14 19.69
CA ALA A 193 -18.05 2.06 18.72
C ALA A 193 -16.85 1.10 18.62
#